data_fd0183146043ff582ada16bc779e54d2
#
_entry.id   fd0183146043ff582ada16bc779e54d2
#
_cell.length_a   1.000
_cell.length_b   1.000
_cell.length_c   1.000
_cell.angle_alpha   90.00
_cell.angle_beta   90.00
_cell.angle_gamma   90.00
#
_symmetry.space_group_name_H-M   'P 1'
#
loop_
_entity.id
_entity.type
_entity.pdbx_description
1 polymer ?
#
loop_
_entity_poly.entity_id
_entity_poly.type
_entity_poly.pdbx_seq_one_letter_code
_entity_poly.pdbx_strand_id
1 'polypeptide(L)'
;MVSTGQQRKTDGMLNATAARDDPRFSVLLVDNHDVVHIGLRVVLQRQSWVSRVLSARRGDDALLIAARREPRVALVDLFVGDEWGTEICSAIRARSPRVHVLLTSSSGSLTQAAARAAGASGFVAKDCPVPELLAAIRAVSDGEQQFVWRPEAARGPLTVRQQQILNLMATGATNNTIAAKLGLSLDTIKHHATVIYRRLGVRNRTGAVHLAQRLGLLSAADAPSQPPVRDDSRAPVWLPEQVAA
;
A
#
# COMPACT_ATOMS: atom_id res chain seq x y z
N MET A 1 -5.41 61.87 11.88
CA MET A 1 -4.76 60.79 11.08
C MET A 1 -4.27 59.72 12.04
N VAL A 2 -5.13 58.87 12.51
CA VAL A 2 -4.75 57.58 13.17
C VAL A 2 -5.98 56.69 13.06
N SER A 3 -6.04 55.70 12.18
CA SER A 3 -6.87 54.51 12.34
C SER A 3 -6.91 53.67 11.03
N THR A 4 -5.79 53.13 10.62
CA THR A 4 -5.81 52.14 9.51
C THR A 4 -5.07 50.83 9.84
N GLY A 5 -4.45 50.75 11.03
CA GLY A 5 -3.66 49.60 11.45
C GLY A 5 -4.37 48.55 12.28
N GLN A 6 -5.51 48.87 12.86
CA GLN A 6 -6.21 48.00 13.80
C GLN A 6 -7.28 47.10 13.13
N GLN A 7 -7.85 47.53 12.00
CA GLN A 7 -8.87 46.77 11.28
C GLN A 7 -8.32 45.51 10.56
N ARG A 8 -7.06 45.55 10.10
CA ARG A 8 -6.45 44.38 9.39
C ARG A 8 -6.07 43.23 10.34
N LYS A 9 -5.88 43.49 11.64
CA LYS A 9 -5.58 42.41 12.61
C LYS A 9 -6.83 41.68 13.08
N THR A 10 -7.98 42.34 13.14
CA THR A 10 -9.25 41.72 13.52
C THR A 10 -9.83 40.82 12.40
N ASP A 11 -9.66 41.20 11.11
CA ASP A 11 -10.13 40.38 10.00
C ASP A 11 -9.32 39.07 9.85
N GLY A 12 -8.04 39.07 10.17
CA GLY A 12 -7.19 37.86 10.18
C GLY A 12 -7.55 36.88 11.30
N MET A 13 -8.01 37.36 12.45
CA MET A 13 -8.42 36.54 13.60
C MET A 13 -9.84 35.95 13.41
N LEU A 14 -10.75 36.70 12.82
CA LEU A 14 -12.12 36.25 12.53
C LEU A 14 -12.12 35.13 11.49
N ASN A 15 -11.20 35.17 10.49
CA ASN A 15 -11.10 34.11 9.46
C ASN A 15 -10.46 32.81 9.99
N ALA A 16 -9.63 32.89 11.03
CA ALA A 16 -9.03 31.70 11.66
C ALA A 16 -10.01 30.98 12.60
N THR A 17 -10.99 31.69 13.13
CA THR A 17 -12.01 31.10 14.04
C THR A 17 -13.18 30.51 13.25
N ALA A 18 -13.57 31.13 12.14
CA ALA A 18 -14.63 30.61 11.26
C ALA A 18 -14.29 29.28 10.57
N ALA A 19 -12.99 28.97 10.43
CA ALA A 19 -12.54 27.67 9.89
C ALA A 19 -12.71 26.49 10.88
N ARG A 20 -13.07 26.77 12.14
CA ARG A 20 -13.24 25.73 13.18
C ARG A 20 -14.69 25.24 13.33
N ASP A 21 -15.66 25.96 12.78
CA ASP A 21 -17.09 25.63 12.88
C ASP A 21 -17.71 25.05 11.60
N ASP A 22 -16.93 24.86 10.52
CA ASP A 22 -17.44 24.16 9.33
C ASP A 22 -17.48 22.65 9.66
N PRO A 23 -18.66 22.00 9.74
CA PRO A 23 -18.79 20.59 10.02
C PRO A 23 -18.19 19.73 8.88
N ARG A 24 -17.83 20.37 7.77
CA ARG A 24 -17.19 19.72 6.63
C ARG A 24 -15.69 19.58 6.84
N PHE A 25 -15.14 18.50 6.34
CA PHE A 25 -13.72 18.23 6.47
C PHE A 25 -13.07 17.85 5.14
N SER A 26 -11.76 17.95 5.06
CA SER A 26 -11.00 17.50 3.90
C SER A 26 -10.59 16.05 4.02
N VAL A 27 -10.61 15.34 2.88
CA VAL A 27 -10.17 13.94 2.72
C VAL A 27 -8.95 13.91 1.81
N LEU A 28 -7.88 13.23 2.23
CA LEU A 28 -6.70 12.97 1.42
C LEU A 28 -6.79 11.58 0.81
N LEU A 29 -6.68 11.47 -0.51
CA LEU A 29 -6.54 10.21 -1.24
C LEU A 29 -5.07 9.94 -1.53
N VAL A 30 -4.58 8.77 -1.16
CA VAL A 30 -3.20 8.32 -1.40
C VAL A 30 -3.24 7.01 -2.15
N ASP A 31 -3.01 7.07 -3.46
CA ASP A 31 -3.07 5.94 -4.39
C ASP A 31 -2.26 6.29 -5.63
N ASN A 32 -1.63 5.35 -6.30
CA ASN A 32 -0.89 5.60 -7.54
C ASN A 32 -1.74 5.41 -8.81
N HIS A 33 -3.02 5.03 -8.69
CA HIS A 33 -3.91 4.78 -9.82
C HIS A 33 -4.81 5.99 -10.10
N ASP A 34 -4.73 6.57 -11.29
CA ASP A 34 -5.53 7.73 -11.70
C ASP A 34 -7.05 7.46 -11.68
N VAL A 35 -7.47 6.27 -12.09
CA VAL A 35 -8.89 5.88 -12.09
C VAL A 35 -9.49 5.92 -10.69
N VAL A 36 -8.72 5.50 -9.67
CA VAL A 36 -9.14 5.56 -8.26
C VAL A 36 -9.32 7.02 -7.83
N HIS A 37 -8.36 7.89 -8.16
CA HIS A 37 -8.46 9.31 -7.85
C HIS A 37 -9.68 9.96 -8.51
N ILE A 38 -9.94 9.68 -9.79
CA ILE A 38 -11.08 10.24 -10.52
C ILE A 38 -12.38 9.75 -9.89
N GLY A 39 -12.52 8.43 -9.70
CA GLY A 39 -13.74 7.82 -9.17
C GLY A 39 -14.07 8.28 -7.76
N LEU A 40 -13.10 8.19 -6.84
CA LEU A 40 -13.30 8.59 -5.45
C LEU A 40 -13.51 10.09 -5.28
N ARG A 41 -12.82 10.92 -6.08
CA ARG A 41 -13.05 12.36 -6.08
C ARG A 41 -14.48 12.70 -6.41
N VAL A 42 -15.05 12.13 -7.48
CA VAL A 42 -16.44 12.36 -7.90
C VAL A 42 -17.42 11.96 -6.80
N VAL A 43 -17.19 10.79 -6.18
CA VAL A 43 -18.05 10.26 -5.11
C VAL A 43 -17.99 11.14 -3.87
N LEU A 44 -16.78 11.52 -3.43
CA LEU A 44 -16.57 12.29 -2.21
C LEU A 44 -17.01 13.74 -2.34
N GLN A 45 -16.81 14.38 -3.50
CA GLN A 45 -17.25 15.75 -3.73
C GLN A 45 -18.78 15.93 -3.70
N ARG A 46 -19.54 14.85 -3.88
CA ARG A 46 -21.01 14.86 -3.76
C ARG A 46 -21.49 14.80 -2.31
N GLN A 47 -20.59 14.55 -1.34
CA GLN A 47 -20.97 14.45 0.05
C GLN A 47 -20.99 15.84 0.69
N SER A 48 -22.10 16.17 1.37
CA SER A 48 -22.29 17.47 2.04
C SER A 48 -21.28 17.73 3.17
N TRP A 49 -20.69 16.68 3.73
CA TRP A 49 -19.70 16.73 4.80
C TRP A 49 -18.25 16.80 4.31
N VAL A 50 -17.99 16.77 2.99
CA VAL A 50 -16.65 16.92 2.42
C VAL A 50 -16.46 18.36 1.95
N SER A 51 -15.47 19.05 2.53
CA SER A 51 -15.09 20.40 2.10
C SER A 51 -14.13 20.38 0.90
N ARG A 52 -13.21 19.40 0.89
CA ARG A 52 -12.17 19.27 -0.14
C ARG A 52 -11.65 17.85 -0.24
N VAL A 53 -11.33 17.42 -1.45
CA VAL A 53 -10.59 16.17 -1.72
C VAL A 53 -9.19 16.53 -2.20
N LEU A 54 -8.19 16.13 -1.42
CA LEU A 54 -6.77 16.25 -1.70
C LEU A 54 -6.26 14.94 -2.31
N SER A 55 -5.18 14.96 -3.06
CA SER A 55 -4.65 13.78 -3.75
C SER A 55 -3.13 13.72 -3.67
N ALA A 56 -2.60 12.55 -3.39
CA ALA A 56 -1.18 12.21 -3.46
C ALA A 56 -1.00 10.90 -4.21
N ARG A 57 0.03 10.80 -5.04
CA ARG A 57 0.38 9.57 -5.78
C ARG A 57 1.57 8.84 -5.17
N ARG A 58 2.21 9.43 -4.16
CA ARG A 58 3.40 8.93 -3.47
C ARG A 58 3.31 9.25 -1.99
N GLY A 59 4.02 8.47 -1.17
CA GLY A 59 4.07 8.66 0.26
C GLY A 59 4.61 10.03 0.67
N ASP A 60 5.69 10.50 0.05
CA ASP A 60 6.28 11.82 0.35
C ASP A 60 5.29 12.97 0.14
N ASP A 61 4.53 12.94 -0.96
CA ASP A 61 3.49 13.92 -1.23
C ASP A 61 2.37 13.85 -0.17
N ALA A 62 1.99 12.62 0.21
CA ALA A 62 0.98 12.40 1.23
C ALA A 62 1.39 12.98 2.58
N LEU A 63 2.64 12.78 3.00
CA LEU A 63 3.20 13.34 4.24
C LEU A 63 3.21 14.86 4.22
N LEU A 64 3.65 15.45 3.09
CA LEU A 64 3.68 16.90 2.93
C LEU A 64 2.27 17.51 2.99
N ILE A 65 1.31 16.89 2.30
CA ILE A 65 -0.09 17.35 2.31
C ILE A 65 -0.70 17.15 3.69
N ALA A 66 -0.47 16.03 4.36
CA ALA A 66 -0.98 15.77 5.71
C ALA A 66 -0.49 16.84 6.70
N ALA A 67 0.81 17.17 6.67
CA ALA A 67 1.39 18.18 7.55
C ALA A 67 0.90 19.62 7.28
N ARG A 68 0.69 19.97 5.99
CA ARG A 68 0.33 21.36 5.61
C ARG A 68 -1.17 21.62 5.61
N ARG A 69 -1.98 20.62 5.35
CA ARG A 69 -3.43 20.76 5.13
C ARG A 69 -4.28 20.11 6.21
N GLU A 70 -3.68 19.32 7.07
CA GLU A 70 -4.33 18.59 8.18
C GLU A 70 -5.70 18.00 7.77
N PRO A 71 -5.76 17.12 6.73
CA PRO A 71 -7.01 16.48 6.36
C PRO A 71 -7.55 15.69 7.56
N ARG A 72 -8.86 15.67 7.74
CA ARG A 72 -9.47 14.89 8.83
C ARG A 72 -9.24 13.40 8.64
N VAL A 73 -9.35 12.93 7.39
CA VAL A 73 -9.16 11.52 7.03
C VAL A 73 -8.19 11.41 5.84
N ALA A 74 -7.22 10.51 5.93
CA ALA A 74 -6.41 10.06 4.82
C ALA A 74 -6.84 8.63 4.43
N LEU A 75 -7.33 8.46 3.20
CA LEU A 75 -7.61 7.17 2.60
C LEU A 75 -6.36 6.71 1.87
N VAL A 76 -5.67 5.70 2.38
CA VAL A 76 -4.36 5.28 1.91
C VAL A 76 -4.42 3.87 1.35
N ASP A 77 -4.04 3.71 0.07
CA ASP A 77 -3.87 2.37 -0.49
C ASP A 77 -2.76 1.61 0.22
N LEU A 78 -2.96 0.30 0.37
CA LEU A 78 -1.95 -0.58 0.97
C LEU A 78 -0.65 -0.63 0.15
N PHE A 79 -0.75 -0.34 -1.16
CA PHE A 79 0.39 -0.30 -2.08
C PHE A 79 0.33 0.96 -2.94
N VAL A 80 1.17 1.93 -2.65
CA VAL A 80 1.30 3.18 -3.41
C VAL A 80 2.60 3.11 -4.22
N GLY A 81 2.52 2.60 -5.45
CA GLY A 81 3.71 2.27 -6.23
C GLY A 81 4.53 1.17 -5.54
N ASP A 82 5.77 1.49 -5.18
CA ASP A 82 6.68 0.58 -4.46
C ASP A 82 6.63 0.76 -2.93
N GLU A 83 5.82 1.69 -2.43
CA GLU A 83 5.72 2.04 -1.01
C GLU A 83 4.59 1.28 -0.31
N TRP A 84 4.81 0.88 0.95
CA TRP A 84 3.78 0.25 1.75
C TRP A 84 2.88 1.28 2.41
N GLY A 85 1.57 1.15 2.22
CA GLY A 85 0.58 2.03 2.86
C GLY A 85 0.62 1.99 4.39
N THR A 86 1.07 0.90 4.99
CA THR A 86 1.31 0.80 6.45
C THR A 86 2.46 1.68 6.90
N GLU A 87 3.52 1.83 6.11
CA GLU A 87 4.65 2.72 6.40
C GLU A 87 4.22 4.19 6.24
N ILE A 88 3.49 4.49 5.16
CA ILE A 88 2.89 5.82 4.94
C ILE A 88 1.94 6.17 6.09
N CYS A 89 1.10 5.22 6.53
CA CYS A 89 0.20 5.39 7.67
C CYS A 89 0.97 5.74 8.95
N SER A 90 1.98 4.95 9.30
CA SER A 90 2.82 5.17 10.48
C SER A 90 3.50 6.54 10.43
N ALA A 91 4.02 6.93 9.26
CA ALA A 91 4.68 8.22 9.08
C ALA A 91 3.71 9.41 9.15
N ILE A 92 2.48 9.29 8.60
CA ILE A 92 1.41 10.29 8.76
C ILE A 92 1.04 10.42 10.24
N ARG A 93 0.80 9.31 10.93
CA ARG A 93 0.40 9.30 12.35
C ARG A 93 1.45 9.92 13.26
N ALA A 94 2.74 9.67 13.00
CA ALA A 94 3.85 10.23 13.76
C ALA A 94 3.96 11.75 13.60
N ARG A 95 3.73 12.29 12.38
CA ARG A 95 3.91 13.71 12.07
C ARG A 95 2.63 14.53 12.19
N SER A 96 1.49 13.90 11.99
CA SER A 96 0.16 14.53 11.96
C SER A 96 -0.85 13.69 12.75
N PRO A 97 -0.75 13.61 14.07
CA PRO A 97 -1.55 12.72 14.92
C PRO A 97 -3.06 12.97 14.89
N ARG A 98 -3.50 14.14 14.39
CA ARG A 98 -4.91 14.47 14.20
C ARG A 98 -5.52 13.87 12.93
N VAL A 99 -4.69 13.45 11.99
CA VAL A 99 -5.16 12.83 10.75
C VAL A 99 -5.51 11.36 11.02
N HIS A 100 -6.76 11.00 10.84
CA HIS A 100 -7.20 9.62 10.90
C HIS A 100 -6.86 8.89 9.60
N VAL A 101 -6.25 7.72 9.69
CA VAL A 101 -5.86 6.96 8.49
C VAL A 101 -6.78 5.76 8.31
N LEU A 102 -7.45 5.70 7.17
CA LEU A 102 -8.22 4.56 6.70
C LEU A 102 -7.43 3.86 5.59
N LEU A 103 -6.93 2.66 5.86
CA LEU A 103 -6.22 1.86 4.86
C LEU A 103 -7.21 1.20 3.91
N THR A 104 -6.85 1.13 2.63
CA THR A 104 -7.64 0.42 1.61
C THR A 104 -6.80 -0.60 0.87
N SER A 105 -7.41 -1.69 0.44
CA SER A 105 -6.72 -2.68 -0.39
C SER A 105 -7.69 -3.41 -1.31
N SER A 106 -7.20 -3.75 -2.48
CA SER A 106 -7.90 -4.64 -3.42
C SER A 106 -7.86 -6.11 -2.99
N SER A 107 -7.20 -6.42 -1.89
CA SER A 107 -7.13 -7.77 -1.34
C SER A 107 -6.87 -7.74 0.16
N GLY A 108 -7.54 -8.60 0.86
CA GLY A 108 -7.55 -8.70 2.31
C GLY A 108 -6.28 -9.29 2.96
N SER A 109 -5.09 -8.98 2.47
CA SER A 109 -3.84 -9.56 3.00
C SER A 109 -3.27 -8.84 4.23
N LEU A 110 -3.81 -7.68 4.59
CA LEU A 110 -3.42 -6.98 5.82
C LEU A 110 -4.22 -7.55 7.00
N THR A 111 -3.55 -7.98 8.06
CA THR A 111 -4.25 -8.36 9.29
C THR A 111 -4.69 -7.13 10.06
N GLN A 112 -5.77 -7.22 10.81
CA GLN A 112 -6.23 -6.13 11.67
C GLN A 112 -5.14 -5.71 12.67
N ALA A 113 -4.38 -6.67 13.20
CA ALA A 113 -3.26 -6.40 14.10
C ALA A 113 -2.18 -5.57 13.42
N ALA A 114 -1.79 -5.88 12.17
CA ALA A 114 -0.81 -5.11 11.42
C ALA A 114 -1.32 -3.71 11.05
N ALA A 115 -2.60 -3.56 10.70
CA ALA A 115 -3.19 -2.25 10.46
C ALA A 115 -3.18 -1.38 11.72
N ARG A 116 -3.55 -1.94 12.86
CA ARG A 116 -3.52 -1.25 14.17
C ARG A 116 -2.09 -0.90 14.59
N ALA A 117 -1.14 -1.81 14.40
CA ALA A 117 0.28 -1.55 14.69
C ALA A 117 0.84 -0.40 13.86
N ALA A 118 0.36 -0.21 12.62
CA ALA A 118 0.70 0.93 11.79
C ALA A 118 -0.01 2.24 12.23
N GLY A 119 -0.90 2.21 13.23
CA GLY A 119 -1.64 3.37 13.71
C GLY A 119 -2.88 3.70 12.87
N ALA A 120 -3.36 2.79 12.02
CA ALA A 120 -4.58 3.00 11.25
C ALA A 120 -5.81 3.08 12.15
N SER A 121 -6.71 3.98 11.81
CA SER A 121 -8.05 4.09 12.44
C SER A 121 -9.02 3.09 11.84
N GLY A 122 -8.72 2.51 10.68
CA GLY A 122 -9.55 1.52 10.04
C GLY A 122 -8.93 0.89 8.80
N PHE A 123 -9.66 -0.07 8.27
CA PHE A 123 -9.35 -0.75 7.02
C PHE A 123 -10.64 -1.11 6.27
N VAL A 124 -10.68 -0.86 4.97
CA VAL A 124 -11.77 -1.27 4.08
C VAL A 124 -11.21 -1.89 2.80
N ALA A 125 -11.93 -2.86 2.25
CA ALA A 125 -11.61 -3.41 0.94
C ALA A 125 -11.95 -2.40 -0.18
N LYS A 126 -11.13 -2.29 -1.24
CA LYS A 126 -11.40 -1.39 -2.38
C LYS A 126 -12.63 -1.81 -3.20
N ASP A 127 -13.04 -3.07 -3.10
CA ASP A 127 -14.23 -3.63 -3.75
C ASP A 127 -15.48 -3.55 -2.88
N CYS A 128 -15.41 -2.89 -1.71
CA CYS A 128 -16.58 -2.64 -0.89
C CYS A 128 -17.56 -1.70 -1.62
N PRO A 129 -18.86 -1.84 -1.40
CA PRO A 129 -19.85 -0.91 -1.92
C PRO A 129 -19.56 0.53 -1.53
N VAL A 130 -19.78 1.48 -2.45
CA VAL A 130 -19.54 2.91 -2.21
C VAL A 130 -20.20 3.41 -0.91
N PRO A 131 -21.45 3.04 -0.59
CA PRO A 131 -22.06 3.46 0.68
C PRO A 131 -21.30 2.98 1.92
N GLU A 132 -20.73 1.76 1.90
CA GLU A 132 -19.91 1.23 3.01
C GLU A 132 -18.62 2.02 3.16
N LEU A 133 -17.95 2.35 2.04
CA LEU A 133 -16.74 3.19 2.05
C LEU A 133 -17.04 4.57 2.65
N LEU A 134 -18.12 5.21 2.22
CA LEU A 134 -18.53 6.53 2.73
C LEU A 134 -18.85 6.49 4.22
N ALA A 135 -19.57 5.46 4.67
CA ALA A 135 -19.86 5.25 6.08
C ALA A 135 -18.57 5.06 6.91
N ALA A 136 -17.62 4.27 6.39
CA ALA A 136 -16.34 4.06 7.06
C ALA A 136 -15.51 5.35 7.16
N ILE A 137 -15.45 6.16 6.10
CA ILE A 137 -14.76 7.46 6.13
C ILE A 137 -15.41 8.38 7.17
N ARG A 138 -16.75 8.41 7.23
CA ARG A 138 -17.47 9.23 8.18
C ARG A 138 -17.20 8.79 9.62
N ALA A 139 -17.37 7.51 9.94
CA ALA A 139 -17.11 6.98 11.26
C ALA A 139 -15.67 7.24 11.74
N VAL A 140 -14.69 7.02 10.85
CA VAL A 140 -13.27 7.32 11.14
C VAL A 140 -13.06 8.80 11.37
N SER A 141 -13.76 9.70 10.67
CA SER A 141 -13.68 11.13 10.90
C SER A 141 -14.18 11.54 12.29
N ASP A 142 -15.13 10.81 12.84
CA ASP A 142 -15.68 11.02 14.16
C ASP A 142 -14.84 10.36 15.28
N GLY A 143 -13.72 9.73 14.90
CA GLY A 143 -12.77 9.10 15.83
C GLY A 143 -13.06 7.62 16.11
N GLU A 144 -14.06 7.05 15.45
CA GLU A 144 -14.37 5.63 15.58
C GLU A 144 -13.35 4.77 14.85
N GLN A 145 -13.17 3.54 15.32
CA GLN A 145 -12.35 2.54 14.62
C GLN A 145 -13.22 1.71 13.67
N GLN A 146 -12.85 1.67 12.39
CA GLN A 146 -13.59 0.95 11.34
C GLN A 146 -12.69 -0.07 10.65
N PHE A 147 -12.70 -1.30 11.15
CA PHE A 147 -12.00 -2.42 10.54
C PHE A 147 -13.01 -3.37 9.89
N VAL A 148 -13.47 -3.00 8.68
CA VAL A 148 -14.37 -3.84 7.90
C VAL A 148 -13.53 -4.91 7.21
N TRP A 149 -13.40 -6.04 7.90
CA TRP A 149 -12.63 -7.17 7.42
C TRP A 149 -13.54 -8.17 6.72
N ARG A 150 -13.25 -8.46 5.47
CA ARG A 150 -13.85 -9.61 4.76
C ARG A 150 -12.76 -10.68 4.60
N PRO A 151 -12.68 -11.68 5.51
CA PRO A 151 -11.57 -12.63 5.56
C PRO A 151 -11.41 -13.52 4.32
N GLU A 152 -12.47 -13.73 3.56
CA GLU A 152 -12.53 -14.82 2.58
C GLU A 152 -12.05 -14.44 1.17
N ALA A 153 -12.16 -13.19 0.74
CA ALA A 153 -11.78 -12.82 -0.62
C ALA A 153 -10.25 -12.82 -0.87
N ALA A 154 -9.45 -12.75 0.21
CA ALA A 154 -7.99 -12.59 0.10
C ALA A 154 -7.20 -13.90 0.13
N ARG A 155 -7.79 -14.98 0.59
CA ARG A 155 -7.15 -16.29 0.68
C ARG A 155 -7.67 -17.30 -0.34
N GLY A 156 -8.43 -16.85 -1.33
CA GLY A 156 -8.81 -17.70 -2.44
C GLY A 156 -7.56 -18.24 -3.16
N PRO A 157 -7.67 -19.43 -3.81
CA PRO A 157 -6.57 -19.97 -4.59
C PRO A 157 -6.10 -18.95 -5.61
N LEU A 158 -4.82 -19.00 -5.95
CA LEU A 158 -4.29 -18.19 -7.04
C LEU A 158 -5.12 -18.44 -8.29
N THR A 159 -5.43 -17.39 -9.04
CA THR A 159 -6.08 -17.58 -10.34
C THR A 159 -5.15 -18.38 -11.26
N VAL A 160 -5.71 -19.03 -12.27
CA VAL A 160 -4.91 -19.78 -13.27
C VAL A 160 -3.76 -18.92 -13.82
N ARG A 161 -4.02 -17.64 -14.07
CA ARG A 161 -3.00 -16.71 -14.57
C ARG A 161 -1.92 -16.40 -13.54
N GLN A 162 -2.28 -16.22 -12.29
CA GLN A 162 -1.33 -16.01 -11.20
C GLN A 162 -0.50 -17.26 -10.93
N GLN A 163 -1.11 -18.44 -11.05
CA GLN A 163 -0.39 -19.71 -10.94
C GLN A 163 0.65 -19.87 -12.05
N GLN A 164 0.30 -19.57 -13.31
CA GLN A 164 1.24 -19.57 -14.44
C GLN A 164 2.42 -18.63 -14.19
N ILE A 165 2.15 -17.42 -13.69
CA ILE A 165 3.19 -16.43 -13.38
C ILE A 165 4.08 -16.94 -12.25
N LEU A 166 3.51 -17.47 -11.17
CA LEU A 166 4.26 -18.03 -10.05
C LEU A 166 5.16 -19.20 -10.47
N ASN A 167 4.65 -20.10 -11.31
CA ASN A 167 5.44 -21.19 -11.87
C ASN A 167 6.64 -20.66 -12.68
N LEU A 168 6.40 -19.67 -13.55
CA LEU A 168 7.49 -19.05 -14.32
C LEU A 168 8.46 -18.27 -13.43
N MET A 169 8.01 -17.68 -12.32
CA MET A 169 8.89 -17.12 -11.31
C MET A 169 9.79 -18.20 -10.69
N ALA A 170 9.24 -19.36 -10.41
CA ALA A 170 9.99 -20.47 -9.81
C ALA A 170 11.11 -21.02 -10.74
N THR A 171 10.94 -20.93 -12.06
CA THR A 171 12.01 -21.27 -13.02
C THR A 171 13.11 -20.22 -13.15
N GLY A 172 13.04 -19.11 -12.41
CA GLY A 172 14.01 -18.02 -12.53
C GLY A 172 13.73 -17.01 -13.65
N ALA A 173 12.63 -17.17 -14.42
CA ALA A 173 12.30 -16.27 -15.54
C ALA A 173 12.12 -14.82 -15.06
N THR A 174 12.73 -13.84 -15.73
CA THR A 174 12.54 -12.40 -15.41
C THR A 174 11.12 -11.94 -15.73
N ASN A 175 10.68 -10.80 -15.19
CA ASN A 175 9.36 -10.25 -15.53
C ASN A 175 9.21 -9.97 -17.04
N ASN A 176 10.27 -9.55 -17.71
CA ASN A 176 10.28 -9.38 -19.17
C ASN A 176 10.07 -10.71 -19.89
N THR A 177 10.77 -11.76 -19.46
CA THR A 177 10.61 -13.12 -20.04
C THR A 177 9.20 -13.66 -19.80
N ILE A 178 8.63 -13.42 -18.61
CA ILE A 178 7.27 -13.82 -18.27
C ILE A 178 6.26 -13.04 -19.14
N ALA A 179 6.44 -11.74 -19.30
CA ALA A 179 5.61 -10.90 -20.14
C ALA A 179 5.59 -11.40 -21.59
N ALA A 180 6.77 -11.67 -22.17
CA ALA A 180 6.91 -12.21 -23.53
C ALA A 180 6.23 -13.58 -23.68
N LYS A 181 6.47 -14.51 -22.73
CA LYS A 181 5.89 -15.86 -22.77
C LYS A 181 4.37 -15.86 -22.66
N LEU A 182 3.82 -14.91 -21.91
CA LEU A 182 2.40 -14.87 -21.61
C LEU A 182 1.61 -13.88 -22.47
N GLY A 183 2.27 -13.12 -23.37
CA GLY A 183 1.63 -12.12 -24.22
C GLY A 183 1.05 -10.96 -23.42
N LEU A 184 1.71 -10.54 -22.33
CA LEU A 184 1.28 -9.44 -21.44
C LEU A 184 2.30 -8.31 -21.44
N SER A 185 1.85 -7.13 -20.97
CA SER A 185 2.77 -6.02 -20.68
C SER A 185 3.60 -6.29 -19.43
N LEU A 186 4.78 -5.67 -19.34
CA LEU A 186 5.63 -5.74 -18.15
C LEU A 186 4.89 -5.26 -16.89
N ASP A 187 4.10 -4.19 -17.02
CA ASP A 187 3.35 -3.62 -15.90
C ASP A 187 2.22 -4.55 -15.43
N THR A 188 1.60 -5.27 -16.36
CA THR A 188 0.63 -6.32 -16.03
C THR A 188 1.30 -7.44 -15.22
N ILE A 189 2.52 -7.84 -15.57
CA ILE A 189 3.26 -8.87 -14.82
C ILE A 189 3.64 -8.35 -13.43
N LYS A 190 4.14 -7.12 -13.31
CA LYS A 190 4.44 -6.49 -12.02
C LYS A 190 3.20 -6.44 -11.12
N HIS A 191 2.06 -6.06 -11.69
CA HIS A 191 0.79 -6.05 -10.95
C HIS A 191 0.42 -7.46 -10.45
N HIS A 192 0.46 -8.47 -11.32
CA HIS A 192 0.20 -9.86 -10.89
C HIS A 192 1.19 -10.35 -9.84
N ALA A 193 2.48 -10.02 -9.97
CA ALA A 193 3.50 -10.36 -8.99
C ALA A 193 3.17 -9.79 -7.61
N THR A 194 2.80 -8.52 -7.55
CA THR A 194 2.38 -7.84 -6.31
C THR A 194 1.15 -8.54 -5.71
N VAL A 195 0.17 -8.90 -6.52
CA VAL A 195 -1.02 -9.64 -6.06
C VAL A 195 -0.66 -11.04 -5.54
N ILE A 196 0.25 -11.76 -6.22
CA ILE A 196 0.75 -13.07 -5.78
C ILE A 196 1.44 -12.95 -4.42
N TYR A 197 2.40 -12.01 -4.27
CA TYR A 197 3.14 -11.83 -3.00
C TYR A 197 2.19 -11.55 -1.86
N ARG A 198 1.22 -10.74 -2.09
CA ARG A 198 0.17 -10.38 -1.15
C ARG A 198 -0.72 -11.59 -0.77
N ARG A 199 -1.20 -12.39 -1.75
CA ARG A 199 -2.01 -13.58 -1.49
C ARG A 199 -1.24 -14.64 -0.69
N LEU A 200 0.05 -14.75 -0.95
CA LEU A 200 0.94 -15.65 -0.24
C LEU A 200 1.43 -15.08 1.11
N GLY A 201 1.18 -13.80 1.41
CA GLY A 201 1.62 -13.16 2.64
C GLY A 201 3.15 -12.96 2.71
N VAL A 202 3.81 -12.79 1.56
CA VAL A 202 5.26 -12.61 1.43
C VAL A 202 5.61 -11.24 0.86
N ARG A 203 6.85 -10.79 1.07
CA ARG A 203 7.28 -9.45 0.68
C ARG A 203 7.95 -9.37 -0.71
N ASN A 204 8.42 -10.49 -1.24
CA ASN A 204 9.21 -10.49 -2.46
C ASN A 204 9.09 -11.83 -3.21
N ARG A 205 9.70 -11.86 -4.41
CA ARG A 205 9.73 -13.02 -5.28
C ARG A 205 10.29 -14.28 -4.63
N THR A 206 11.43 -14.13 -3.95
CA THR A 206 12.11 -15.26 -3.29
C THR A 206 11.21 -15.88 -2.23
N GLY A 207 10.57 -15.06 -1.40
CA GLY A 207 9.60 -15.51 -0.42
C GLY A 207 8.39 -16.19 -1.06
N ALA A 208 7.89 -15.67 -2.20
CA ALA A 208 6.76 -16.26 -2.91
C ALA A 208 7.09 -17.64 -3.46
N VAL A 209 8.24 -17.79 -4.11
CA VAL A 209 8.70 -19.08 -4.67
C VAL A 209 8.95 -20.09 -3.57
N HIS A 210 9.67 -19.71 -2.51
CA HIS A 210 9.95 -20.58 -1.38
C HIS A 210 8.68 -21.08 -0.67
N LEU A 211 7.73 -20.17 -0.40
CA LEU A 211 6.46 -20.55 0.24
C LEU A 211 5.62 -21.43 -0.69
N ALA A 212 5.57 -21.12 -2.00
CA ALA A 212 4.86 -21.93 -2.98
C ALA A 212 5.41 -23.35 -3.10
N GLN A 213 6.73 -23.52 -3.01
CA GLN A 213 7.38 -24.84 -2.94
C GLN A 213 6.95 -25.60 -1.69
N ARG A 214 7.00 -24.97 -0.52
CA ARG A 214 6.60 -25.59 0.75
C ARG A 214 5.13 -25.99 0.80
N LEU A 215 4.26 -25.25 0.15
CA LEU A 215 2.82 -25.51 0.10
C LEU A 215 2.41 -26.43 -1.06
N GLY A 216 3.37 -26.91 -1.88
CA GLY A 216 3.08 -27.75 -3.04
C GLY A 216 2.24 -27.03 -4.12
N LEU A 217 2.34 -25.70 -4.18
CA LEU A 217 1.60 -24.89 -5.15
C LEU A 217 2.27 -24.86 -6.55
N LEU A 218 3.50 -25.34 -6.68
CA LEU A 218 4.21 -25.41 -7.96
C LEU A 218 3.94 -26.73 -8.66
N SER A 219 3.66 -26.69 -9.97
CA SER A 219 3.56 -27.91 -10.79
C SER A 219 4.91 -28.62 -10.83
N ALA A 220 4.90 -29.93 -10.70
CA ALA A 220 6.12 -30.77 -10.73
C ALA A 220 6.92 -30.64 -12.04
N ALA A 221 6.30 -30.16 -13.13
CA ALA A 221 6.95 -29.90 -14.42
C ALA A 221 7.85 -28.65 -14.44
N ASP A 222 7.74 -27.77 -13.45
CA ASP A 222 8.41 -26.45 -13.39
C ASP A 222 9.39 -26.32 -12.20
N ALA A 223 9.70 -27.41 -11.52
CA ALA A 223 10.69 -27.38 -10.44
C ALA A 223 12.08 -27.06 -11.04
N PRO A 224 12.80 -26.02 -10.57
CA PRO A 224 14.16 -25.80 -11.00
C PRO A 224 14.97 -27.03 -10.59
N SER A 225 15.65 -27.63 -11.56
CA SER A 225 16.72 -28.59 -11.26
C SER A 225 17.65 -27.90 -10.27
N GLN A 226 17.82 -28.47 -9.07
CA GLN A 226 18.79 -27.96 -8.11
C GLN A 226 20.12 -27.80 -8.82
N PRO A 227 20.81 -26.64 -8.69
CA PRO A 227 22.17 -26.56 -9.16
C PRO A 227 22.97 -27.66 -8.46
N PRO A 228 23.88 -28.33 -9.15
CA PRO A 228 24.68 -29.38 -8.54
C PRO A 228 25.33 -28.84 -7.31
N VAL A 229 25.15 -29.54 -6.20
CA VAL A 229 25.86 -29.28 -4.96
C VAL A 229 27.34 -29.33 -5.32
N ARG A 230 28.04 -28.21 -5.26
CA ARG A 230 29.49 -28.21 -5.37
C ARG A 230 30.01 -29.00 -4.20
N ASP A 231 30.60 -30.12 -4.53
CA ASP A 231 31.35 -30.92 -3.58
C ASP A 231 32.65 -30.16 -3.25
N ASP A 232 32.60 -29.37 -2.19
CA ASP A 232 33.73 -28.60 -1.65
C ASP A 232 34.72 -29.50 -0.88
N SER A 233 34.64 -30.82 -1.02
CA SER A 233 35.56 -31.75 -0.39
C SER A 233 36.99 -31.76 -0.98
N ARG A 234 37.25 -30.96 -2.05
CA ARG A 234 38.61 -30.72 -2.58
C ARG A 234 39.09 -29.31 -2.29
N ALA A 235 39.40 -29.05 -1.03
CA ALA A 235 40.23 -27.91 -0.66
C ALA A 235 41.64 -28.07 -1.24
N PRO A 236 42.23 -27.07 -1.93
CA PRO A 236 43.59 -27.13 -2.35
C PRO A 236 44.49 -27.08 -1.10
N VAL A 237 45.29 -28.15 -0.93
CA VAL A 237 46.32 -28.19 0.11
C VAL A 237 47.41 -27.19 -0.27
N TRP A 238 47.52 -26.12 0.46
CA TRP A 238 48.62 -25.17 0.37
C TRP A 238 49.85 -25.82 1.07
N LEU A 239 50.82 -26.23 0.28
CA LEU A 239 52.15 -26.53 0.79
C LEU A 239 52.92 -25.23 0.94
N PRO A 240 53.56 -24.96 2.11
CA PRO A 240 54.44 -23.80 2.22
C PRO A 240 55.75 -24.07 1.48
N GLU A 241 56.13 -23.23 0.53
CA GLU A 241 57.46 -23.19 -0.02
C GLU A 241 58.49 -22.79 1.06
N GLN A 242 59.45 -23.68 1.26
CA GLN A 242 60.59 -23.45 2.12
C GLN A 242 61.47 -22.36 1.47
N VAL A 243 61.70 -21.28 2.19
CA VAL A 243 62.75 -20.34 1.94
C VAL A 243 64.06 -21.01 2.34
N ALA A 244 64.91 -21.32 1.39
CA ALA A 244 66.29 -21.71 1.62
C ALA A 244 67.25 -20.62 1.21
N ALA A 245 68.11 -20.21 2.15
CA ALA A 245 69.41 -19.55 2.06
C ALA A 245 69.56 -18.29 1.25
#